data_92d096c55c85ff21ab05cb460877d18b
#
_entry.id   92d096c55c85ff21ab05cb460877d18b
#
_cell.length_a   1.000
_cell.length_b   1.000
_cell.length_c   1.000
_cell.angle_alpha   90.00
_cell.angle_beta   90.00
_cell.angle_gamma   90.00
#
_symmetry.space_group_name_H-M   'P 1'
#
loop_
_entity.id
_entity.type
_entity.pdbx_description
1 polymer ?
#
loop_
_entity_poly.entity_id
_entity_poly.type
_entity_poly.pdbx_seq_one_letter_code
_entity_poly.pdbx_strand_id
1 'polypeptide(L)'
;MTTLVAVKKNGMAAIAADSLTTFGDTRLGRQYKGEHDKILEINGSFIGLCGSSAHPLVISSLLPKLEDARLGSRMEVYETFRRLHPILKEQGYLNPKEDEDDPYESSQITALIVNNTGIYGVYSYREVFDYDRFWAAGSGRNFALGAMFA
;
A
#
# COMPACT_ATOMS: atom_id res chain seq x y z
N MET A 1 -12.74 0.14 -5.80
CA MET A 1 -12.74 1.38 -4.98
C MET A 1 -12.04 1.10 -3.66
N THR A 2 -11.16 1.98 -3.21
CA THR A 2 -10.42 1.81 -1.96
C THR A 2 -10.28 3.14 -1.24
N THR A 3 -10.45 3.11 0.07
CA THR A 3 -10.11 4.22 0.97
C THR A 3 -9.23 3.67 2.07
N LEU A 4 -7.97 4.12 2.10
CA LEU A 4 -7.03 3.84 3.18
C LEU A 4 -6.78 5.12 3.95
N VAL A 5 -6.73 5.01 5.27
CA VAL A 5 -6.36 6.12 6.15
C VAL A 5 -5.32 5.64 7.17
N ALA A 6 -4.35 6.49 7.45
CA ALA A 6 -3.37 6.28 8.50
C ALA A 6 -3.29 7.53 9.37
N VAL A 7 -3.24 7.34 10.68
CA VAL A 7 -3.24 8.42 11.67
C VAL A 7 -2.20 8.15 12.73
N LYS A 8 -1.48 9.19 13.14
CA LYS A 8 -0.53 9.15 14.24
C LYS A 8 -0.87 10.22 15.27
N LYS A 9 -1.01 9.79 16.51
CA LYS A 9 -1.32 10.69 17.63
C LYS A 9 -0.78 10.10 18.94
N ASN A 10 -0.17 10.94 19.78
CA ASN A 10 0.35 10.56 21.09
C ASN A 10 1.26 9.33 21.07
N GLY A 11 2.16 9.25 20.09
CA GLY A 11 3.12 8.14 19.94
C GLY A 11 2.51 6.84 19.40
N MET A 12 1.22 6.82 19.09
CA MET A 12 0.54 5.68 18.49
C MET A 12 0.15 5.96 17.03
N ALA A 13 0.18 4.93 16.22
CA ALA A 13 -0.27 5.01 14.84
C ALA A 13 -1.30 3.91 14.55
N ALA A 14 -2.24 4.22 13.69
CA ALA A 14 -3.28 3.28 13.27
C ALA A 14 -3.53 3.41 11.77
N ILE A 15 -3.94 2.31 11.15
CA ILE A 15 -4.36 2.26 9.75
C ILE A 15 -5.74 1.62 9.67
N ALA A 16 -6.55 2.12 8.75
CA ALA A 16 -7.88 1.56 8.48
C ALA A 16 -8.16 1.56 6.97
N ALA A 17 -9.00 0.64 6.54
CA ALA A 17 -9.43 0.51 5.16
C ALA A 17 -10.92 0.18 5.08
N ASP A 18 -11.55 0.58 3.97
CA ASP A 18 -12.85 0.02 3.62
C ASP A 18 -12.71 -1.45 3.19
N SER A 19 -13.81 -2.18 3.19
CA SER A 19 -13.85 -3.61 2.86
C SER A 19 -14.57 -3.95 1.56
N LEU A 20 -14.89 -2.95 0.74
CA LEU A 20 -15.56 -3.16 -0.52
C LEU A 20 -14.60 -3.56 -1.64
N THR A 21 -14.89 -4.64 -2.33
CA THR A 21 -14.23 -5.03 -3.59
C THR A 21 -15.23 -4.93 -4.73
N THR A 22 -14.78 -4.42 -5.88
CA THR A 22 -15.62 -4.30 -7.07
C THR A 22 -14.99 -5.04 -8.26
N PHE A 23 -15.82 -5.68 -9.06
CA PHE A 23 -15.48 -6.31 -10.33
C PHE A 23 -16.43 -5.75 -11.39
N GLY A 24 -16.00 -4.74 -12.14
CA GLY A 24 -16.91 -4.00 -13.01
C GLY A 24 -18.09 -3.43 -12.21
N ASP A 25 -19.29 -3.85 -12.53
CA ASP A 25 -20.53 -3.42 -11.83
C ASP A 25 -20.85 -4.25 -10.59
N THR A 26 -20.16 -5.37 -10.36
CA THR A 26 -20.40 -6.24 -9.22
C THR A 26 -19.71 -5.70 -7.98
N ARG A 27 -20.46 -5.64 -6.88
CA ARG A 27 -19.96 -5.23 -5.57
C ARG A 27 -19.90 -6.42 -4.64
N LEU A 28 -18.70 -6.72 -4.14
CA LEU A 28 -18.46 -7.77 -3.17
C LEU A 28 -18.25 -7.14 -1.79
N GLY A 29 -19.31 -7.14 -0.99
CA GLY A 29 -19.27 -6.63 0.37
C GLY A 29 -18.58 -7.58 1.35
N ARG A 30 -18.21 -7.07 2.52
CA ARG A 30 -17.48 -7.85 3.55
C ARG A 30 -18.20 -9.14 3.95
N GLN A 31 -19.51 -9.12 3.99
CA GLN A 31 -20.33 -10.27 4.40
C GLN A 31 -20.25 -11.47 3.44
N TYR A 32 -19.79 -11.27 2.22
CA TYR A 32 -19.64 -12.32 1.19
C TYR A 32 -18.20 -12.79 0.98
N LYS A 33 -17.24 -12.14 1.64
CA LYS A 33 -15.82 -12.49 1.53
C LYS A 33 -15.38 -13.37 2.69
N GLY A 34 -14.42 -14.23 2.44
CA GLY A 34 -13.61 -14.82 3.49
C GLY A 34 -12.71 -13.77 4.17
N GLU A 35 -11.77 -14.25 4.97
CA GLU A 35 -10.80 -13.39 5.65
C GLU A 35 -9.72 -12.90 4.69
N HIS A 36 -10.00 -11.82 3.99
CA HIS A 36 -8.99 -11.12 3.19
C HIS A 36 -9.27 -9.62 3.22
N ASP A 37 -8.35 -8.90 3.79
CA ASP A 37 -8.40 -7.47 3.98
C ASP A 37 -7.47 -6.75 3.01
N LYS A 38 -7.68 -5.44 2.87
CA LYS A 38 -6.80 -4.55 2.11
C LYS A 38 -5.53 -4.18 2.88
N ILE A 39 -5.44 -4.58 4.15
CA ILE A 39 -4.30 -4.35 5.03
C ILE A 39 -3.64 -5.69 5.35
N LEU A 40 -2.33 -5.75 5.13
CA LEU A 40 -1.49 -6.89 5.45
C LEU A 40 -0.62 -6.57 6.66
N GLU A 41 -0.34 -7.56 7.47
CA GLU A 41 0.67 -7.46 8.53
C GLU A 41 1.90 -8.26 8.13
N ILE A 42 3.05 -7.60 8.03
CA ILE A 42 4.33 -8.20 7.68
C ILE A 42 5.41 -7.62 8.59
N ASN A 43 6.02 -8.49 9.42
CA ASN A 43 7.15 -8.15 10.29
C ASN A 43 6.91 -6.91 11.17
N GLY A 44 5.71 -6.79 11.75
CA GLY A 44 5.36 -5.67 12.62
C GLY A 44 4.95 -4.39 11.89
N SER A 45 4.89 -4.41 10.58
CA SER A 45 4.34 -3.32 9.76
C SER A 45 2.98 -3.69 9.22
N PHE A 46 2.06 -2.73 9.21
CA PHE A 46 0.76 -2.85 8.57
C PHE A 46 0.80 -2.13 7.23
N ILE A 47 0.51 -2.85 6.16
CA ILE A 47 0.60 -2.35 4.78
C ILE A 47 -0.78 -2.37 4.16
N GLY A 48 -1.34 -1.19 3.94
CA GLY A 48 -2.58 -1.02 3.19
C GLY A 48 -2.28 -0.84 1.71
N LEU A 49 -3.00 -1.53 0.85
CA LEU A 49 -2.77 -1.53 -0.60
C LEU A 49 -3.98 -1.03 -1.36
N CYS A 50 -3.72 -0.18 -2.35
CA CYS A 50 -4.69 0.31 -3.31
C CYS A 50 -4.40 -0.22 -4.71
N GLY A 51 -5.41 -0.20 -5.56
CA GLY A 51 -5.30 -0.60 -6.96
C GLY A 51 -5.90 -1.98 -7.18
N SER A 52 -5.17 -2.86 -7.85
CA SER A 52 -5.65 -4.21 -8.17
C SER A 52 -5.90 -5.04 -6.90
N SER A 53 -6.99 -5.80 -6.91
CA SER A 53 -7.25 -6.80 -5.86
C SER A 53 -6.24 -7.96 -5.84
N ALA A 54 -5.37 -8.05 -6.83
CA ALA A 54 -4.26 -9.00 -6.85
C ALA A 54 -3.08 -8.54 -5.97
N HIS A 55 -2.93 -7.24 -5.72
CA HIS A 55 -1.77 -6.71 -4.99
C HIS A 55 -1.57 -7.32 -3.60
N PRO A 56 -2.61 -7.52 -2.76
CA PRO A 56 -2.41 -8.18 -1.47
C PRO A 56 -1.81 -9.58 -1.58
N LEU A 57 -2.26 -10.37 -2.55
CA LEU A 57 -1.72 -11.72 -2.78
C LEU A 57 -0.27 -11.68 -3.26
N VAL A 58 0.02 -10.81 -4.22
CA VAL A 58 1.37 -10.66 -4.78
C VAL A 58 2.35 -10.21 -3.71
N ILE A 59 2.01 -9.17 -2.94
CA ILE A 59 2.86 -8.66 -1.87
C ILE A 59 3.02 -9.68 -0.74
N SER A 60 1.96 -10.34 -0.31
CA SER A 60 2.04 -11.39 0.70
C SER A 60 2.94 -12.55 0.28
N SER A 61 2.95 -12.88 -1.00
CA SER A 61 3.78 -13.96 -1.55
C SER A 61 5.24 -13.57 -1.71
N LEU A 62 5.52 -12.35 -2.15
CA LEU A 62 6.85 -11.97 -2.62
C LEU A 62 7.66 -11.13 -1.64
N LEU A 63 7.03 -10.25 -0.88
CA LEU A 63 7.76 -9.39 0.07
C LEU A 63 8.52 -10.20 1.14
N PRO A 64 7.95 -11.28 1.72
CA PRO A 64 8.69 -12.10 2.69
C PRO A 64 9.92 -12.82 2.13
N LYS A 65 10.06 -12.92 0.81
CA LYS A 65 11.24 -13.51 0.17
C LYS A 65 12.46 -12.59 0.16
N LEU A 66 12.28 -11.31 0.43
CA LEU A 66 13.39 -10.37 0.58
C LEU A 66 14.07 -10.57 1.93
N GLU A 67 15.34 -10.94 1.91
CA GLU A 67 16.17 -10.95 3.11
C GLU A 67 16.44 -9.51 3.58
N ASP A 68 16.42 -9.30 4.90
CA ASP A 68 16.67 -8.00 5.53
C ASP A 68 15.79 -6.85 5.01
N ALA A 69 14.56 -7.15 4.61
CA ALA A 69 13.61 -6.13 4.23
C ALA A 69 13.22 -5.29 5.45
N ARG A 70 13.46 -3.98 5.37
CA ARG A 70 13.19 -3.03 6.45
C ARG A 70 12.25 -1.94 5.99
N LEU A 71 11.38 -1.50 6.89
CA LEU A 71 10.38 -0.48 6.65
C LEU A 71 10.40 0.59 7.76
N GLY A 72 11.53 0.80 8.41
CA GLY A 72 11.66 1.65 9.59
C GLY A 72 12.01 3.11 9.29
N SER A 73 12.30 3.45 8.05
CA SER A 73 12.55 4.82 7.60
C SER A 73 12.15 5.00 6.16
N ARG A 74 12.04 6.24 5.71
CA ARG A 74 11.73 6.56 4.31
C ARG A 74 12.69 5.85 3.34
N MET A 75 13.99 5.89 3.61
CA MET A 75 14.97 5.26 2.74
C MET A 75 14.95 3.73 2.80
N GLU A 76 14.71 3.15 3.96
CA GLU A 76 14.53 1.70 4.09
C GLU A 76 13.31 1.21 3.31
N VAL A 77 12.20 1.96 3.37
CA VAL A 77 11.00 1.67 2.58
C VAL A 77 11.31 1.75 1.08
N TYR A 78 11.99 2.80 0.64
CA TYR A 78 12.41 2.93 -0.75
C TYR A 78 13.27 1.75 -1.20
N GLU A 79 14.32 1.41 -0.46
CA GLU A 79 15.21 0.30 -0.79
C GLU A 79 14.49 -1.05 -0.83
N THR A 80 13.58 -1.28 0.11
CA THR A 80 12.78 -2.51 0.12
C THR A 80 11.92 -2.62 -1.15
N PHE A 81 11.19 -1.57 -1.52
CA PHE A 81 10.35 -1.59 -2.71
C PHE A 81 11.16 -1.57 -4.01
N ARG A 82 12.33 -0.92 -4.01
CA ARG A 82 13.24 -0.98 -5.14
C ARG A 82 13.73 -2.42 -5.39
N ARG A 83 14.12 -3.13 -4.34
CA ARG A 83 14.55 -4.54 -4.42
C ARG A 83 13.39 -5.49 -4.77
N LEU A 84 12.20 -5.15 -4.35
CA LEU A 84 10.99 -5.92 -4.65
C LEU A 84 10.58 -5.81 -6.13
N HIS A 85 10.83 -4.69 -6.78
CA HIS A 85 10.36 -4.42 -8.15
C HIS A 85 10.78 -5.49 -9.18
N PRO A 86 12.05 -5.91 -9.28
CA PRO A 86 12.42 -7.00 -10.19
C PRO A 86 11.70 -8.31 -9.89
N ILE A 87 11.47 -8.61 -8.62
CA ILE A 87 10.76 -9.81 -8.18
C ILE A 87 9.29 -9.75 -8.60
N LEU A 88 8.66 -8.58 -8.50
CA LEU A 88 7.30 -8.35 -8.98
C LEU A 88 7.19 -8.60 -10.49
N LYS A 89 8.19 -8.19 -11.27
CA LYS A 89 8.23 -8.42 -12.71
C LYS A 89 8.42 -9.89 -13.05
N GLU A 90 9.38 -10.57 -12.43
CA GLU A 90 9.77 -11.95 -12.76
C GLU A 90 8.83 -12.99 -12.17
N GLN A 91 8.40 -12.82 -10.93
CA GLN A 91 7.61 -13.83 -10.21
C GLN A 91 6.15 -13.42 -10.02
N GLY A 92 5.86 -12.14 -9.98
CA GLY A 92 4.50 -11.61 -9.89
C GLY A 92 3.87 -11.28 -11.23
N TYR A 93 4.65 -11.38 -12.31
CA TYR A 93 4.23 -11.06 -13.69
C TYR A 93 3.69 -9.64 -13.83
N LEU A 94 4.27 -8.71 -13.08
CA LEU A 94 3.92 -7.29 -13.17
C LEU A 94 4.24 -6.77 -14.57
N ASN A 95 3.27 -6.11 -15.20
CA ASN A 95 3.52 -5.28 -16.36
C ASN A 95 3.95 -3.88 -15.87
N PRO A 96 5.23 -3.48 -16.02
CA PRO A 96 5.74 -2.24 -15.44
C PRO A 96 5.42 -1.00 -16.27
N LYS A 97 4.78 -1.14 -17.41
CA LYS A 97 4.57 -0.05 -18.35
C LYS A 97 3.25 0.67 -18.08
N GLU A 98 3.30 1.94 -17.67
CA GLU A 98 2.14 2.84 -17.63
C GLU A 98 2.13 3.76 -18.84
N ASP A 99 3.25 4.47 -19.12
CA ASP A 99 3.43 5.35 -20.26
C ASP A 99 4.80 5.10 -20.90
N GLU A 100 4.93 5.34 -22.21
CA GLU A 100 6.20 5.16 -22.94
C GLU A 100 7.25 6.21 -22.56
N ASP A 101 6.81 7.40 -22.16
CA ASP A 101 7.68 8.51 -21.79
C ASP A 101 8.06 8.56 -20.31
N ASP A 102 7.61 7.59 -19.51
CA ASP A 102 7.93 7.53 -18.10
C ASP A 102 9.42 7.32 -17.86
N PRO A 103 10.07 8.10 -16.96
CA PRO A 103 11.50 7.96 -16.69
C PRO A 103 11.87 6.68 -15.95
N TYR A 104 10.92 6.05 -15.28
CA TYR A 104 11.10 4.82 -14.51
C TYR A 104 9.98 3.83 -14.79
N GLU A 105 10.29 2.55 -14.64
CA GLU A 105 9.25 1.51 -14.62
C GLU A 105 8.32 1.68 -13.42
N SER A 106 7.01 1.52 -13.64
CA SER A 106 6.01 1.57 -12.59
C SER A 106 5.89 0.22 -11.87
N SER A 107 5.78 0.23 -10.55
CA SER A 107 5.35 -0.93 -9.75
C SER A 107 3.83 -1.07 -9.69
N GLN A 108 3.09 -0.09 -10.17
CA GLN A 108 1.62 0.00 -10.17
C GLN A 108 0.98 -0.17 -8.77
N ILE A 109 1.76 0.03 -7.74
CA ILE A 109 1.34 -0.14 -6.34
C ILE A 109 1.27 1.22 -5.67
N THR A 110 0.19 1.46 -4.95
CA THR A 110 0.08 2.51 -3.96
C THR A 110 -0.18 1.86 -2.60
N ALA A 111 0.66 2.18 -1.64
CA ALA A 111 0.59 1.61 -0.29
C ALA A 111 0.71 2.68 0.78
N LEU A 112 -0.02 2.51 1.88
CA LEU A 112 0.26 3.16 3.16
C LEU A 112 0.82 2.13 4.13
N ILE A 113 1.93 2.48 4.78
CA ILE A 113 2.62 1.61 5.72
C ILE A 113 2.61 2.29 7.09
N VAL A 114 2.19 1.55 8.11
CA VAL A 114 2.18 1.99 9.50
C VAL A 114 2.94 0.99 10.35
N ASN A 115 3.89 1.49 11.12
CA ASN A 115 4.64 0.71 12.11
C ASN A 115 5.05 1.59 13.29
N ASN A 116 5.88 1.07 14.19
CA ASN A 116 6.33 1.79 15.39
C ASN A 116 7.24 2.99 15.09
N THR A 117 7.73 3.14 13.87
CA THR A 117 8.57 4.29 13.47
C THR A 117 7.78 5.42 12.83
N GLY A 118 6.59 5.15 12.28
CA GLY A 118 5.77 6.18 11.67
C GLY A 118 4.83 5.70 10.57
N ILE A 119 4.47 6.63 9.70
CA ILE A 119 3.58 6.43 8.57
C ILE A 119 4.36 6.74 7.29
N TYR A 120 4.31 5.81 6.34
CA TYR A 120 4.96 5.97 5.03
C TYR A 120 3.97 5.72 3.90
N GLY A 121 4.07 6.51 2.83
CA GLY A 121 3.36 6.26 1.59
C GLY A 121 4.34 5.84 0.50
N VAL A 122 4.00 4.82 -0.27
CA VAL A 122 4.75 4.34 -1.43
C VAL A 122 3.86 4.42 -2.65
N TYR A 123 4.39 4.97 -3.73
CA TYR A 123 3.65 5.19 -4.97
C TYR A 123 4.27 4.43 -6.15
N SER A 124 3.66 4.57 -7.32
CA SER A 124 3.92 3.71 -8.49
C SER A 124 5.38 3.66 -8.94
N TYR A 125 6.10 4.77 -8.85
CA TYR A 125 7.53 4.84 -9.20
C TYR A 125 8.45 4.71 -7.99
N ARG A 126 7.93 4.17 -6.90
CA ARG A 126 8.62 4.00 -5.61
C ARG A 126 8.98 5.33 -4.97
N GLU A 127 8.22 6.38 -5.27
CA GLU A 127 8.27 7.60 -4.48
C GLU A 127 7.80 7.27 -3.06
N VAL A 128 8.57 7.64 -2.07
CA VAL A 128 8.26 7.39 -0.68
C VAL A 128 8.18 8.70 0.08
N PHE A 129 7.08 8.88 0.81
CA PHE A 129 6.89 9.99 1.73
C PHE A 129 6.67 9.46 3.14
N ASP A 130 7.17 10.20 4.14
CA ASP A 130 6.85 10.00 5.53
C ASP A 130 5.86 11.09 6.00
N TYR A 131 4.90 10.71 6.82
CA TYR A 131 3.81 11.59 7.23
C TYR A 131 3.79 11.76 8.75
N ASP A 132 3.71 13.00 9.22
CA ASP A 132 3.79 13.32 10.63
C ASP A 132 2.51 13.07 11.43
N ARG A 133 1.35 13.24 10.80
CA ARG A 133 0.08 13.23 11.50
C ARG A 133 -0.92 12.23 10.92
N PHE A 134 -1.23 12.37 9.66
CA PHE A 134 -2.16 11.49 8.95
C PHE A 134 -1.96 11.57 7.44
N TRP A 135 -2.42 10.56 6.76
CA TRP A 135 -2.57 10.56 5.30
C TRP A 135 -3.66 9.61 4.87
N ALA A 136 -4.06 9.72 3.60
CA ALA A 136 -5.03 8.82 2.99
C ALA A 136 -4.61 8.45 1.57
N ALA A 137 -5.01 7.28 1.11
CA ALA A 137 -4.75 6.79 -0.23
C ALA A 137 -5.99 6.09 -0.80
N GLY A 138 -5.96 5.86 -2.11
CA GLY A 138 -7.06 5.24 -2.83
C GLY A 138 -8.05 6.25 -3.41
N SER A 139 -9.07 5.73 -4.09
CA SER A 139 -10.08 6.57 -4.78
C SER A 139 -10.89 7.45 -3.82
N GLY A 140 -11.06 7.05 -2.58
CA GLY A 140 -11.77 7.83 -1.54
C GLY A 140 -10.90 8.78 -0.73
N ARG A 141 -9.62 8.93 -1.07
CA ARG A 141 -8.65 9.71 -0.28
C ARG A 141 -9.04 11.16 -0.02
N ASN A 142 -9.62 11.83 -1.00
CA ASN A 142 -9.94 13.25 -0.86
C ASN A 142 -11.03 13.48 0.20
N PHE A 143 -12.02 12.60 0.27
CA PHE A 143 -13.06 12.67 1.32
C PHE A 143 -12.46 12.36 2.70
N ALA A 144 -11.61 11.36 2.78
CA ALA A 144 -10.94 11.00 4.02
C ALA A 144 -10.01 12.12 4.52
N LEU A 145 -9.20 12.72 3.64
CA LEU A 145 -8.35 13.85 3.97
C LEU A 145 -9.18 15.05 4.45
N GLY A 146 -10.26 15.37 3.75
CA GLY A 146 -11.16 16.45 4.17
C GLY A 146 -11.72 16.23 5.57
N ALA A 147 -12.15 15.01 5.89
CA ALA A 147 -12.65 14.66 7.22
C ALA A 147 -11.56 14.75 8.31
N MET A 148 -10.34 14.31 8.01
CA MET A 148 -9.22 14.36 8.97
C MET A 148 -8.66 15.76 9.20
N PHE A 149 -8.79 16.66 8.23
CA PHE A 149 -8.42 18.07 8.40
C PHE A 149 -9.43 18.87 9.22
N ALA A 150 -10.67 18.46 9.24
CA ALA A 150 -11.69 19.08 10.07
C ALA A 150 -11.47 18.73 11.54
#